data_6ecc9aec9a0ff2372b6e7be2f1dd0603
#
_entry.id   6ecc9aec9a0ff2372b6e7be2f1dd0603
#
_cell.length_a   1.000
_cell.length_b   1.000
_cell.length_c   1.000
_cell.angle_alpha   90.00
_cell.angle_beta   90.00
_cell.angle_gamma   90.00
#
_symmetry.space_group_name_H-M   'P 1'
#
loop_
_entity.id
_entity.type
_entity.pdbx_description
1 polymer ?
#
loop_
_entity_poly.entity_id
_entity_poly.type
_entity_poly.pdbx_seq_one_letter_code
_entity_poly.pdbx_strand_id
1 'polypeptide(L)'
;MRIGIMSGDSGRNNTIDALVARGQEVERRGFAAMWMANIFALDAILTLAIVGRETKRIELGTAVVPTYPRHPFAMAQEALTANMAAGGRFALGIGLSHKLVIEDMFGLSYEKPARHMKEYLEVLIPMMRGEPVKHSGEVYRVAANLSLATPAPSVLVAAMGDAMLKLTGERADGTVLWMTGAKTIAGHVAPKLTAAARAAGRPAPRIAAGIPIAVTNDVDGARAWTAKNLVMYGHLPSYRGMLDREGLAGPADLALVGDEKALDAGLARMRDAGTTDFIAAILPVDREADGRTLDYLQSRIGADGSLR
;
A
#
# COMPACT_ATOMS: atom_id res chain seq x y z
N MET A 1 5.66 2.56 -14.87
CA MET A 1 4.76 2.33 -13.71
C MET A 1 4.51 0.83 -13.61
N ARG A 2 4.92 0.18 -12.53
CA ARG A 2 4.68 -1.25 -12.31
C ARG A 2 3.21 -1.49 -11.96
N ILE A 3 2.66 -2.62 -12.36
CA ILE A 3 1.27 -3.00 -12.03
C ILE A 3 1.28 -4.15 -11.03
N GLY A 4 0.67 -3.91 -9.88
CA GLY A 4 0.43 -4.92 -8.85
C GLY A 4 -1.06 -5.13 -8.59
N ILE A 5 -1.40 -6.23 -7.97
CA ILE A 5 -2.80 -6.60 -7.66
C ILE A 5 -3.01 -6.55 -6.15
N MET A 6 -4.04 -5.83 -5.70
CA MET A 6 -4.53 -5.88 -4.32
C MET A 6 -5.27 -7.20 -4.10
N SER A 7 -5.00 -7.87 -3.00
CA SER A 7 -5.63 -9.15 -2.67
C SER A 7 -5.79 -9.30 -1.16
N GLY A 8 -6.79 -10.08 -0.72
CA GLY A 8 -6.93 -10.48 0.69
C GLY A 8 -7.47 -9.40 1.64
N ASP A 9 -8.12 -8.37 1.14
CA ASP A 9 -8.63 -7.25 1.95
C ASP A 9 -9.97 -7.54 2.64
N SER A 10 -10.81 -8.37 2.03
CA SER A 10 -12.12 -8.75 2.59
C SER A 10 -12.73 -9.96 1.86
N GLY A 11 -13.67 -10.63 2.52
CA GLY A 11 -14.50 -11.67 1.91
C GLY A 11 -14.43 -13.04 2.59
N ARG A 12 -15.48 -13.83 2.39
CA ARG A 12 -15.64 -15.17 2.99
C ARG A 12 -14.64 -16.20 2.46
N ASN A 13 -13.97 -15.92 1.33
CA ASN A 13 -13.02 -16.84 0.68
C ASN A 13 -11.56 -16.48 0.97
N ASN A 14 -11.28 -15.62 1.93
CA ASN A 14 -9.92 -15.30 2.38
C ASN A 14 -9.35 -16.45 3.22
N THR A 15 -8.90 -17.50 2.55
CA THR A 15 -8.11 -18.57 3.16
C THR A 15 -6.65 -18.45 2.70
N ILE A 16 -5.74 -19.00 3.47
CA ILE A 16 -4.31 -19.01 3.09
C ILE A 16 -4.14 -19.66 1.71
N ASP A 17 -4.79 -20.81 1.46
CA ASP A 17 -4.68 -21.52 0.19
C ASP A 17 -5.20 -20.69 -1.00
N ALA A 18 -6.31 -19.96 -0.80
CA ALA A 18 -6.85 -19.07 -1.84
C ALA A 18 -5.89 -17.92 -2.14
N LEU A 19 -5.22 -17.35 -1.13
CA LEU A 19 -4.26 -16.27 -1.33
C LEU A 19 -2.93 -16.77 -1.92
N VAL A 20 -2.50 -17.97 -1.59
CA VAL A 20 -1.37 -18.64 -2.27
C VAL A 20 -1.70 -18.85 -3.75
N ALA A 21 -2.88 -19.42 -4.07
CA ALA A 21 -3.32 -19.61 -5.45
C ALA A 21 -3.40 -18.27 -6.21
N ARG A 22 -3.91 -17.21 -5.56
CA ARG A 22 -3.95 -15.86 -6.14
C ARG A 22 -2.55 -15.30 -6.41
N GLY A 23 -1.62 -15.45 -5.47
CA GLY A 23 -0.22 -15.04 -5.66
C GLY A 23 0.45 -15.75 -6.83
N GLN A 24 0.24 -17.06 -6.95
CA GLN A 24 0.72 -17.84 -8.09
C GLN A 24 0.08 -17.42 -9.42
N GLU A 25 -1.21 -17.08 -9.42
CA GLU A 25 -1.90 -16.56 -10.60
C GLU A 25 -1.33 -15.20 -11.03
N VAL A 26 -1.20 -14.25 -10.08
CA VAL A 26 -0.61 -12.92 -10.30
C VAL A 26 0.80 -13.06 -10.89
N GLU A 27 1.61 -13.98 -10.36
CA GLU A 27 2.94 -14.28 -10.89
C GLU A 27 2.93 -14.87 -12.30
N ARG A 28 2.06 -15.85 -12.57
CA ARG A 28 1.95 -16.47 -13.91
C ARG A 28 1.50 -15.47 -14.97
N ARG A 29 0.64 -14.52 -14.59
CA ARG A 29 0.16 -13.46 -15.48
C ARG A 29 1.20 -12.38 -15.74
N GLY A 30 2.33 -12.37 -15.02
CA GLY A 30 3.44 -11.44 -15.22
C GLY A 30 3.30 -10.10 -14.51
N PHE A 31 2.38 -9.97 -13.55
CA PHE A 31 2.29 -8.77 -12.73
C PHE A 31 3.53 -8.58 -11.85
N ALA A 32 3.85 -7.32 -11.55
CA ALA A 32 5.05 -6.98 -10.79
C ALA A 32 4.94 -7.31 -9.30
N ALA A 33 3.75 -7.22 -8.73
CA ALA A 33 3.55 -7.36 -7.28
C ALA A 33 2.16 -7.86 -6.90
N MET A 34 2.06 -8.46 -5.73
CA MET A 34 0.82 -8.68 -4.99
C MET A 34 0.86 -7.85 -3.70
N TRP A 35 -0.20 -7.10 -3.45
CA TRP A 35 -0.33 -6.23 -2.27
C TRP A 35 -1.47 -6.70 -1.38
N MET A 36 -1.30 -6.56 -0.07
CA MET A 36 -2.31 -6.94 0.91
C MET A 36 -2.47 -5.88 2.00
N ALA A 37 -3.70 -5.45 2.24
CA ALA A 37 -4.04 -4.60 3.38
C ALA A 37 -4.19 -5.44 4.67
N ASN A 38 -3.74 -4.89 5.80
CA ASN A 38 -3.95 -5.51 7.11
C ASN A 38 -5.14 -4.85 7.80
N ILE A 39 -6.34 -5.35 7.53
CA ILE A 39 -7.59 -4.85 8.10
C ILE A 39 -8.06 -5.78 9.22
N PHE A 40 -9.25 -6.36 9.13
CA PHE A 40 -9.85 -7.20 10.18
C PHE A 40 -9.96 -8.68 9.79
N ALA A 41 -9.14 -9.14 8.84
CA ALA A 41 -9.09 -10.51 8.39
C ALA A 41 -7.73 -11.14 8.71
N LEU A 42 -7.11 -11.79 7.73
CA LEU A 42 -5.79 -12.40 7.89
C LEU A 42 -4.71 -11.34 8.12
N ASP A 43 -3.69 -11.71 8.91
CA ASP A 43 -2.49 -10.89 9.05
C ASP A 43 -1.73 -10.82 7.72
N ALA A 44 -1.48 -9.60 7.25
CA ALA A 44 -0.89 -9.40 5.94
C ALA A 44 0.57 -9.86 5.86
N ILE A 45 1.37 -9.64 6.90
CA ILE A 45 2.79 -10.02 6.90
C ILE A 45 2.93 -11.54 6.89
N LEU A 46 2.20 -12.23 7.77
CA LEU A 46 2.24 -13.69 7.86
C LEU A 46 1.72 -14.33 6.57
N THR A 47 0.60 -13.83 6.05
CA THR A 47 0.02 -14.34 4.80
C THR A 47 0.98 -14.17 3.64
N LEU A 48 1.57 -12.98 3.47
CA LEU A 48 2.51 -12.71 2.38
C LEU A 48 3.83 -13.48 2.55
N ALA A 49 4.26 -13.80 3.76
CA ALA A 49 5.40 -14.69 3.98
C ALA A 49 5.12 -16.09 3.43
N ILE A 50 3.90 -16.62 3.64
CA ILE A 50 3.49 -17.93 3.10
C ILE A 50 3.39 -17.87 1.57
N VAL A 51 2.71 -16.87 1.01
CA VAL A 51 2.65 -16.64 -0.44
C VAL A 51 4.06 -16.53 -1.03
N GLY A 52 4.99 -15.89 -0.31
CA GLY A 52 6.38 -15.72 -0.71
C GLY A 52 7.15 -17.04 -0.86
N ARG A 53 6.83 -18.04 -0.05
CA ARG A 53 7.38 -19.39 -0.18
C ARG A 53 6.91 -20.10 -1.46
N GLU A 54 5.68 -19.80 -1.88
CA GLU A 54 4.99 -20.46 -2.99
C GLU A 54 5.09 -19.71 -4.33
N THR A 55 5.76 -18.54 -4.34
CA THR A 55 6.06 -17.72 -5.52
C THR A 55 7.56 -17.49 -5.68
N LYS A 56 8.04 -17.04 -6.86
CA LYS A 56 9.48 -16.94 -7.15
C LYS A 56 9.92 -15.55 -7.62
N ARG A 57 9.05 -14.73 -8.18
CA ARG A 57 9.41 -13.48 -8.87
C ARG A 57 8.68 -12.25 -8.37
N ILE A 58 7.37 -12.36 -8.10
CA ILE A 58 6.56 -11.19 -7.72
C ILE A 58 7.03 -10.59 -6.39
N GLU A 59 7.01 -9.27 -6.32
CA GLU A 59 7.15 -8.55 -5.06
C GLU A 59 5.87 -8.72 -4.23
N LEU A 60 6.02 -8.81 -2.93
CA LEU A 60 4.93 -8.99 -1.98
C LEU A 60 4.92 -7.79 -1.03
N GLY A 61 3.88 -6.97 -1.08
CA GLY A 61 3.82 -5.73 -0.34
C GLY A 61 2.61 -5.62 0.60
N THR A 62 2.82 -5.03 1.76
CA THR A 62 1.69 -4.64 2.62
C THR A 62 1.20 -3.24 2.27
N ALA A 63 -0.14 -3.03 2.28
CA ALA A 63 -0.75 -1.75 1.88
C ALA A 63 -1.98 -1.38 2.75
N VAL A 64 -1.84 -1.17 4.08
CA VAL A 64 -0.62 -1.14 4.89
C VAL A 64 -0.85 -1.84 6.23
N VAL A 65 0.21 -2.11 7.00
CA VAL A 65 0.09 -2.64 8.37
C VAL A 65 0.02 -1.48 9.38
N PRO A 66 -0.96 -1.47 10.30
CA PRO A 66 -1.04 -0.47 11.38
C PRO A 66 0.15 -0.54 12.35
N THR A 67 0.72 0.61 12.69
CA THR A 67 1.88 0.70 13.59
C THR A 67 1.51 0.65 15.06
N TYR A 68 0.34 1.16 15.47
CA TYR A 68 -0.02 1.28 16.89
C TYR A 68 -0.11 -0.06 17.63
N PRO A 69 -0.73 -1.12 17.08
CA PRO A 69 -0.82 -2.40 17.79
C PRO A 69 0.46 -3.23 17.74
N ARG A 70 1.50 -2.77 17.01
CA ARG A 70 2.76 -3.50 16.85
C ARG A 70 3.95 -2.64 17.27
N HIS A 71 4.66 -3.08 18.29
CA HIS A 71 5.93 -2.43 18.66
C HIS A 71 6.92 -2.47 17.49
N PRO A 72 7.72 -1.41 17.21
CA PRO A 72 8.64 -1.39 16.07
C PRO A 72 9.69 -2.52 16.08
N PHE A 73 10.03 -3.06 17.25
CA PHE A 73 10.86 -4.26 17.37
C PHE A 73 10.16 -5.50 16.77
N ALA A 74 8.91 -5.75 17.14
CA ALA A 74 8.12 -6.88 16.62
C ALA A 74 7.91 -6.74 15.09
N MET A 75 7.57 -5.52 14.63
CA MET A 75 7.43 -5.23 13.20
C MET A 75 8.73 -5.50 12.44
N ALA A 76 9.90 -5.16 13.00
CA ALA A 76 11.18 -5.45 12.38
C ALA A 76 11.43 -6.96 12.25
N GLN A 77 11.15 -7.73 13.31
CA GLN A 77 11.25 -9.21 13.27
C GLN A 77 10.33 -9.82 12.21
N GLU A 78 9.06 -9.40 12.22
CA GLU A 78 8.04 -9.88 11.27
C GLU A 78 8.44 -9.56 9.83
N ALA A 79 8.84 -8.32 9.54
CA ALA A 79 9.22 -7.87 8.21
C ALA A 79 10.48 -8.58 7.68
N LEU A 80 11.50 -8.74 8.51
CA LEU A 80 12.73 -9.47 8.14
C LEU A 80 12.45 -10.95 7.90
N THR A 81 11.60 -11.57 8.73
CA THR A 81 11.20 -12.97 8.57
C THR A 81 10.41 -13.16 7.29
N ALA A 82 9.45 -12.28 6.99
CA ALA A 82 8.69 -12.30 5.75
C ALA A 82 9.59 -12.08 4.52
N ASN A 83 10.53 -11.14 4.61
CA ASN A 83 11.49 -10.89 3.53
C ASN A 83 12.38 -12.10 3.26
N MET A 84 12.85 -12.78 4.30
CA MET A 84 13.61 -14.03 4.18
C MET A 84 12.76 -15.14 3.55
N ALA A 85 11.52 -15.32 4.01
CA ALA A 85 10.60 -16.29 3.45
C ALA A 85 10.31 -16.05 1.96
N ALA A 86 10.20 -14.79 1.57
CA ALA A 86 9.99 -14.35 0.19
C ALA A 86 11.27 -14.27 -0.66
N GLY A 87 12.44 -14.64 -0.12
CA GLY A 87 13.71 -14.56 -0.85
C GLY A 87 14.11 -13.14 -1.26
N GLY A 88 13.88 -12.15 -0.39
CA GLY A 88 14.25 -10.75 -0.61
C GLY A 88 13.23 -9.92 -1.40
N ARG A 89 12.01 -10.43 -1.63
CA ARG A 89 10.96 -9.79 -2.44
C ARG A 89 9.84 -9.15 -1.63
N PHE A 90 10.04 -8.90 -0.34
CA PHE A 90 9.04 -8.27 0.51
C PHE A 90 9.22 -6.75 0.56
N ALA A 91 8.10 -6.01 0.53
CA ALA A 91 8.02 -4.57 0.74
C ALA A 91 7.10 -4.29 1.92
N LEU A 92 7.63 -3.63 2.95
CA LEU A 92 6.87 -3.29 4.15
C LEU A 92 6.17 -1.94 3.98
N GLY A 93 4.87 -1.96 3.76
CA GLY A 93 4.01 -0.78 3.85
C GLY A 93 3.40 -0.67 5.25
N ILE A 94 3.62 0.44 5.93
CA ILE A 94 3.09 0.73 7.28
C ILE A 94 2.27 2.01 7.29
N GLY A 95 1.36 2.12 8.25
CA GLY A 95 0.51 3.30 8.40
C GLY A 95 -0.01 3.50 9.81
N LEU A 96 -0.60 4.68 10.03
CA LEU A 96 -1.13 5.08 11.35
C LEU A 96 -2.52 4.49 11.63
N SER A 97 -3.17 3.90 10.61
CA SER A 97 -4.61 3.60 10.68
C SER A 97 -5.45 4.86 10.93
N HIS A 98 -6.61 4.74 11.56
CA HIS A 98 -7.54 5.82 11.79
C HIS A 98 -7.81 5.98 13.28
N LYS A 99 -8.05 7.22 13.73
CA LYS A 99 -8.30 7.51 15.14
C LYS A 99 -9.41 6.62 15.71
N LEU A 100 -10.52 6.48 15.00
CA LEU A 100 -11.64 5.60 15.37
C LEU A 100 -11.19 4.15 15.64
N VAL A 101 -10.32 3.61 14.79
CA VAL A 101 -9.84 2.23 14.95
C VAL A 101 -8.87 2.13 16.13
N ILE A 102 -7.96 3.09 16.25
CA ILE A 102 -6.92 3.03 17.28
C ILE A 102 -7.47 3.31 18.67
N GLU A 103 -8.35 4.33 18.81
CA GLU A 103 -8.89 4.70 20.12
C GLU A 103 -10.11 3.85 20.49
N ASP A 104 -11.13 3.78 19.61
CA ASP A 104 -12.42 3.18 20.00
C ASP A 104 -12.41 1.64 19.88
N MET A 105 -11.64 1.06 18.94
CA MET A 105 -11.59 -0.39 18.78
C MET A 105 -10.44 -1.05 19.53
N PHE A 106 -9.26 -0.39 19.58
CA PHE A 106 -8.06 -0.99 20.19
C PHE A 106 -7.72 -0.41 21.57
N GLY A 107 -8.37 0.67 21.99
CA GLY A 107 -8.12 1.29 23.30
C GLY A 107 -6.73 1.93 23.44
N LEU A 108 -6.10 2.30 22.30
CA LEU A 108 -4.77 2.92 22.27
C LEU A 108 -4.88 4.41 21.98
N SER A 109 -3.94 5.23 22.47
CA SER A 109 -3.96 6.67 22.19
C SER A 109 -3.49 6.98 20.76
N TYR A 110 -4.23 7.84 20.04
CA TYR A 110 -3.87 8.35 18.71
C TYR A 110 -3.24 9.76 18.80
N GLU A 111 -2.77 10.16 19.96
CA GLU A 111 -2.14 11.47 20.14
C GLU A 111 -0.81 11.57 19.40
N LYS A 112 -0.52 12.78 18.88
CA LYS A 112 0.74 13.11 18.22
C LYS A 112 1.18 12.09 17.12
N PRO A 113 0.31 11.74 16.14
CA PRO A 113 0.57 10.65 15.19
C PRO A 113 1.84 10.84 14.35
N ALA A 114 2.20 12.08 13.99
CA ALA A 114 3.45 12.34 13.28
C ALA A 114 4.69 12.07 14.13
N ARG A 115 4.64 12.33 15.45
CA ARG A 115 5.71 11.99 16.39
C ARG A 115 5.80 10.48 16.57
N HIS A 116 4.67 9.82 16.77
CA HIS A 116 4.60 8.36 16.82
C HIS A 116 5.32 7.73 15.61
N MET A 117 4.95 8.11 14.39
CA MET A 117 5.58 7.57 13.19
C MET A 117 7.07 7.92 13.10
N LYS A 118 7.46 9.14 13.49
CA LYS A 118 8.87 9.54 13.48
C LYS A 118 9.70 8.62 14.38
N GLU A 119 9.32 8.48 15.65
CA GLU A 119 10.03 7.62 16.59
C GLU A 119 9.96 6.14 16.20
N TYR A 120 8.83 5.71 15.63
CA TYR A 120 8.66 4.37 15.08
C TYR A 120 9.72 4.06 14.01
N LEU A 121 9.91 4.96 13.04
CA LEU A 121 10.89 4.79 11.96
C LEU A 121 12.34 4.90 12.50
N GLU A 122 12.59 5.73 13.53
CA GLU A 122 13.90 5.85 14.19
C GLU A 122 14.32 4.56 14.92
N VAL A 123 13.37 3.72 15.29
CA VAL A 123 13.63 2.38 15.83
C VAL A 123 13.62 1.31 14.75
N LEU A 124 12.59 1.29 13.90
CA LEU A 124 12.35 0.24 12.92
C LEU A 124 13.47 0.12 11.88
N ILE A 125 13.86 1.23 11.26
CA ILE A 125 14.76 1.21 10.10
C ILE A 125 16.18 0.74 10.48
N PRO A 126 16.84 1.32 11.49
CA PRO A 126 18.17 0.83 11.88
C PRO A 126 18.12 -0.61 12.40
N MET A 127 17.04 -1.00 13.10
CA MET A 127 16.87 -2.37 13.57
C MET A 127 16.78 -3.39 12.44
N MET A 128 16.07 -3.07 11.37
CA MET A 128 16.01 -3.94 10.17
C MET A 128 17.34 -4.01 9.43
N ARG A 129 18.21 -3.01 9.58
CA ARG A 129 19.57 -3.04 9.02
C ARG A 129 20.57 -3.80 9.88
N GLY A 130 20.13 -4.38 11.01
CA GLY A 130 21.00 -5.06 11.95
C GLY A 130 21.85 -4.11 12.83
N GLU A 131 21.51 -2.83 12.83
CA GLU A 131 22.17 -1.83 13.66
C GLU A 131 21.64 -1.91 15.10
N PRO A 132 22.52 -1.80 16.14
CA PRO A 132 22.06 -1.66 17.51
C PRO A 132 21.24 -0.38 17.69
N VAL A 133 20.06 -0.49 18.28
CA VAL A 133 19.18 0.64 18.54
C VAL A 133 19.22 1.00 20.02
N LYS A 134 19.50 2.27 20.32
CA LYS A 134 19.31 2.88 21.63
C LYS A 134 18.53 4.17 21.44
N HIS A 135 17.22 4.09 21.59
CA HIS A 135 16.28 5.20 21.41
C HIS A 135 15.60 5.54 22.75
N SER A 136 15.47 6.83 23.05
CA SER A 136 14.75 7.33 24.22
C SER A 136 13.94 8.55 23.81
N GLY A 137 12.73 8.29 23.31
CA GLY A 137 11.77 9.29 22.89
C GLY A 137 10.61 9.46 23.87
N GLU A 138 9.60 10.21 23.46
CA GLU A 138 8.35 10.39 24.21
C GLU A 138 7.41 9.19 24.05
N VAL A 139 7.42 8.54 22.87
CA VAL A 139 6.55 7.41 22.53
C VAL A 139 7.25 6.08 22.77
N TYR A 140 8.51 5.97 22.36
CA TYR A 140 9.27 4.74 22.45
C TYR A 140 10.56 4.90 23.26
N ARG A 141 10.83 3.86 24.08
CA ARG A 141 12.14 3.69 24.71
C ARG A 141 12.61 2.27 24.40
N VAL A 142 13.66 2.16 23.58
CA VAL A 142 14.14 0.87 23.06
C VAL A 142 15.66 0.80 23.17
N ALA A 143 16.17 -0.29 23.73
CA ALA A 143 17.59 -0.64 23.72
C ALA A 143 17.69 -2.11 23.29
N ALA A 144 17.88 -2.37 21.99
CA ALA A 144 17.84 -3.71 21.43
C ALA A 144 18.56 -3.78 20.07
N ASN A 145 18.83 -5.01 19.63
CA ASN A 145 19.26 -5.32 18.26
C ASN A 145 18.63 -6.62 17.81
N LEU A 146 18.59 -6.84 16.49
CA LEU A 146 18.16 -8.10 15.88
C LEU A 146 19.36 -8.81 15.27
N SER A 147 19.45 -10.13 15.50
CA SER A 147 20.52 -11.00 14.98
C SER A 147 20.02 -11.77 13.74
N LEU A 148 19.49 -11.05 12.73
CA LEU A 148 19.02 -11.65 11.49
C LEU A 148 19.89 -11.19 10.32
N ALA A 149 20.52 -12.15 9.65
CA ALA A 149 21.37 -11.91 8.47
C ALA A 149 20.51 -11.98 7.18
N THR A 150 19.68 -10.97 6.97
CA THR A 150 18.89 -10.81 5.73
C THR A 150 18.88 -9.33 5.33
N PRO A 151 18.91 -8.99 4.04
CA PRO A 151 18.72 -7.61 3.60
C PRO A 151 17.42 -7.02 4.15
N ALA A 152 17.44 -5.75 4.53
CA ALA A 152 16.24 -5.06 4.93
C ALA A 152 15.26 -4.92 3.75
N PRO A 153 13.96 -5.20 3.94
CA PRO A 153 12.96 -4.89 2.93
C PRO A 153 12.83 -3.37 2.76
N SER A 154 12.32 -2.92 1.61
CA SER A 154 11.94 -1.51 1.44
C SER A 154 10.80 -1.15 2.38
N VAL A 155 10.84 0.07 2.93
CA VAL A 155 9.81 0.62 3.83
C VAL A 155 9.03 1.70 3.12
N LEU A 156 7.72 1.51 3.01
CA LEU A 156 6.78 2.48 2.49
C LEU A 156 5.84 2.94 3.60
N VAL A 157 5.55 4.23 3.67
CA VAL A 157 4.67 4.79 4.70
C VAL A 157 3.41 5.35 4.07
N ALA A 158 2.24 5.03 4.62
CA ALA A 158 1.00 5.69 4.21
C ALA A 158 1.05 7.18 4.62
N ALA A 159 1.25 8.05 3.65
CA ALA A 159 1.47 9.47 3.87
C ALA A 159 0.65 10.32 2.89
N MET A 160 -0.26 11.14 3.42
CA MET A 160 -1.12 12.03 2.62
C MET A 160 -0.98 13.51 3.03
N GLY A 161 -0.76 13.78 4.31
CA GLY A 161 -0.56 15.14 4.83
C GLY A 161 0.90 15.59 4.77
N ASP A 162 1.12 16.91 4.80
CA ASP A 162 2.43 17.55 4.63
C ASP A 162 3.52 17.02 5.56
N ALA A 163 3.20 16.91 6.87
CA ALA A 163 4.15 16.42 7.85
C ALA A 163 4.56 14.96 7.60
N MET A 164 3.60 14.11 7.23
CA MET A 164 3.85 12.71 6.92
C MET A 164 4.61 12.54 5.61
N LEU A 165 4.29 13.31 4.56
CA LEU A 165 5.03 13.30 3.29
C LEU A 165 6.48 13.73 3.47
N LYS A 166 6.72 14.78 4.26
CA LYS A 166 8.06 15.21 4.61
C LYS A 166 8.82 14.12 5.35
N LEU A 167 8.27 13.59 6.44
CA LEU A 167 8.87 12.52 7.23
C LEU A 167 9.18 11.28 6.39
N THR A 168 8.24 10.89 5.52
CA THR A 168 8.39 9.74 4.61
C THR A 168 9.54 9.95 3.64
N GLY A 169 9.62 11.11 2.98
CA GLY A 169 10.73 11.42 2.08
C GLY A 169 12.08 11.43 2.78
N GLU A 170 12.15 11.97 4.00
CA GLU A 170 13.38 12.03 4.78
C GLU A 170 13.88 10.66 5.26
N ARG A 171 12.99 9.67 5.49
CA ARG A 171 13.34 8.46 6.24
C ARG A 171 12.98 7.14 5.58
N ALA A 172 11.96 7.08 4.72
CA ALA A 172 11.45 5.85 4.12
C ALA A 172 11.72 5.80 2.61
N ASP A 173 11.47 4.64 1.98
CA ASP A 173 11.77 4.43 0.56
C ASP A 173 10.62 4.87 -0.35
N GLY A 174 9.51 5.30 0.23
CA GLY A 174 8.36 5.80 -0.51
C GLY A 174 7.07 5.81 0.28
N THR A 175 5.97 6.03 -0.42
CA THR A 175 4.62 6.06 0.15
C THR A 175 3.70 5.01 -0.45
N VAL A 176 2.77 4.51 0.36
CA VAL A 176 1.59 3.75 -0.12
C VAL A 176 0.36 4.62 0.07
N LEU A 177 -0.37 4.81 -1.01
CA LEU A 177 -1.57 5.62 -1.06
C LEU A 177 -2.78 4.72 -1.34
N TRP A 178 -3.89 5.00 -0.69
CA TRP A 178 -5.18 4.47 -1.01
C TRP A 178 -6.13 5.61 -1.36
N MET A 179 -6.97 5.44 -2.37
CA MET A 179 -7.97 6.44 -2.76
C MET A 179 -7.40 7.85 -2.98
N THR A 180 -6.24 7.95 -3.64
CA THR A 180 -5.59 9.22 -3.98
C THR A 180 -5.38 9.27 -5.50
N GLY A 181 -6.02 10.21 -6.16
CA GLY A 181 -6.04 10.29 -7.62
C GLY A 181 -4.85 11.02 -8.23
N ALA A 182 -4.80 11.03 -9.55
CA ALA A 182 -3.68 11.54 -10.33
C ALA A 182 -3.40 13.04 -10.10
N LYS A 183 -4.45 13.87 -10.01
CA LYS A 183 -4.31 15.31 -9.76
C LYS A 183 -3.65 15.59 -8.41
N THR A 184 -4.06 14.86 -7.37
CA THR A 184 -3.50 14.97 -6.03
C THR A 184 -2.08 14.44 -5.96
N ILE A 185 -1.78 13.31 -6.64
CA ILE A 185 -0.42 12.79 -6.71
C ILE A 185 0.50 13.80 -7.38
N ALA A 186 0.14 14.32 -8.56
CA ALA A 186 0.96 15.27 -9.31
C ALA A 186 1.15 16.61 -8.58
N GLY A 187 0.07 17.17 -8.00
CA GLY A 187 0.08 18.52 -7.42
C GLY A 187 0.46 18.59 -5.95
N HIS A 188 0.41 17.47 -5.22
CA HIS A 188 0.61 17.48 -3.77
C HIS A 188 1.59 16.42 -3.29
N VAL A 189 1.37 15.14 -3.62
CA VAL A 189 2.16 14.04 -3.05
C VAL A 189 3.57 14.00 -3.65
N ALA A 190 3.67 13.82 -4.96
CA ALA A 190 4.95 13.62 -5.65
C ALA A 190 5.94 14.77 -5.45
N PRO A 191 5.56 16.06 -5.59
CA PRO A 191 6.51 17.14 -5.41
C PRO A 191 7.02 17.24 -3.97
N LYS A 192 6.15 17.09 -2.95
CA LYS A 192 6.56 17.20 -1.54
C LYS A 192 7.43 16.03 -1.10
N LEU A 193 7.03 14.81 -1.45
CA LEU A 193 7.76 13.60 -1.13
C LEU A 193 9.15 13.60 -1.77
N THR A 194 9.23 13.93 -3.06
CA THR A 194 10.49 13.99 -3.82
C THR A 194 11.41 15.10 -3.31
N ALA A 195 10.85 16.28 -3.00
CA ALA A 195 11.64 17.38 -2.43
C ALA A 195 12.25 17.00 -1.08
N ALA A 196 11.47 16.35 -0.20
CA ALA A 196 11.96 15.89 1.11
C ALA A 196 13.03 14.81 0.97
N ALA A 197 12.85 13.83 0.08
CA ALA A 197 13.85 12.79 -0.18
C ALA A 197 15.15 13.39 -0.71
N ARG A 198 15.06 14.29 -1.69
CA ARG A 198 16.23 15.00 -2.24
C ARG A 198 16.97 15.83 -1.19
N ALA A 199 16.24 16.56 -0.35
CA ALA A 199 16.82 17.35 0.73
C ALA A 199 17.57 16.50 1.76
N ALA A 200 17.12 15.24 1.96
CA ALA A 200 17.75 14.25 2.85
C ALA A 200 18.85 13.41 2.14
N GLY A 201 19.21 13.73 0.88
CA GLY A 201 20.20 12.96 0.11
C GLY A 201 19.76 11.54 -0.24
N ARG A 202 18.45 11.27 -0.29
CA ARG A 202 17.90 9.94 -0.56
C ARG A 202 17.53 9.77 -2.04
N PRO A 203 17.50 8.53 -2.55
CA PRO A 203 17.01 8.23 -3.90
C PRO A 203 15.57 8.72 -4.12
N ALA A 204 15.16 8.76 -5.40
CA ALA A 204 13.78 9.06 -5.77
C ALA A 204 12.81 8.06 -5.08
N PRO A 205 11.80 8.57 -4.34
CA PRO A 205 10.92 7.70 -3.56
C PRO A 205 9.92 6.98 -4.45
N ARG A 206 9.51 5.79 -4.02
CA ARG A 206 8.39 5.06 -4.62
C ARG A 206 7.05 5.74 -4.25
N ILE A 207 6.12 5.74 -5.20
CA ILE A 207 4.74 6.16 -5.01
C ILE A 207 3.84 5.00 -5.44
N ALA A 208 3.44 4.18 -4.48
CA ALA A 208 2.53 3.07 -4.70
C ALA A 208 1.10 3.53 -4.45
N ALA A 209 0.25 3.52 -5.49
CA ALA A 209 -1.10 4.06 -5.40
C ALA A 209 -2.17 3.00 -5.66
N GLY A 210 -3.01 2.74 -4.66
CA GLY A 210 -4.15 1.84 -4.72
C GLY A 210 -5.42 2.55 -5.17
N ILE A 211 -6.02 2.07 -6.27
CA ILE A 211 -7.25 2.60 -6.84
C ILE A 211 -8.20 1.45 -7.16
N PRO A 212 -9.50 1.57 -6.80
CA PRO A 212 -10.53 0.65 -7.28
C PRO A 212 -10.63 0.67 -8.81
N ILE A 213 -10.65 -0.51 -9.44
CA ILE A 213 -10.65 -0.63 -10.90
C ILE A 213 -11.53 -1.78 -11.36
N ALA A 214 -12.26 -1.59 -12.47
CA ALA A 214 -12.97 -2.66 -13.16
C ALA A 214 -13.19 -2.36 -14.64
N VAL A 215 -12.87 -3.32 -15.50
CA VAL A 215 -13.38 -3.32 -16.88
C VAL A 215 -14.82 -3.82 -16.83
N THR A 216 -15.77 -2.96 -17.16
CA THR A 216 -17.19 -3.28 -17.10
C THR A 216 -18.01 -2.47 -18.11
N ASN A 217 -19.12 -3.04 -18.56
CA ASN A 217 -20.12 -2.33 -19.35
C ASN A 217 -21.18 -1.66 -18.44
N ASP A 218 -21.27 -2.08 -17.17
CA ASP A 218 -22.14 -1.48 -16.14
C ASP A 218 -21.36 -0.51 -15.27
N VAL A 219 -21.08 0.66 -15.81
CA VAL A 219 -20.34 1.72 -15.10
C VAL A 219 -21.14 2.25 -13.91
N ASP A 220 -22.46 2.38 -14.06
CA ASP A 220 -23.32 2.91 -13.00
C ASP A 220 -23.43 1.92 -11.83
N GLY A 221 -23.56 0.63 -12.11
CA GLY A 221 -23.53 -0.41 -11.08
C GLY A 221 -22.19 -0.47 -10.34
N ALA A 222 -21.07 -0.36 -11.05
CA ALA A 222 -19.75 -0.31 -10.46
C ALA A 222 -19.54 0.91 -9.54
N ARG A 223 -20.02 2.08 -9.96
CA ARG A 223 -20.01 3.30 -9.16
C ARG A 223 -20.91 3.19 -7.93
N ALA A 224 -22.12 2.65 -8.09
CA ALA A 224 -23.06 2.41 -7.01
C ALA A 224 -22.47 1.43 -5.97
N TRP A 225 -21.83 0.35 -6.44
CA TRP A 225 -21.12 -0.59 -5.55
C TRP A 225 -20.03 0.13 -4.76
N THR A 226 -19.20 0.92 -5.43
CA THR A 226 -18.10 1.67 -4.81
C THR A 226 -18.62 2.68 -3.78
N ALA A 227 -19.65 3.46 -4.14
CA ALA A 227 -20.26 4.42 -3.23
C ALA A 227 -20.80 3.76 -1.95
N LYS A 228 -21.41 2.58 -2.09
CA LYS A 228 -21.98 1.82 -0.96
C LYS A 228 -20.89 1.22 -0.06
N ASN A 229 -19.90 0.55 -0.66
CA ASN A 229 -18.94 -0.27 0.10
C ASN A 229 -17.72 0.52 0.57
N LEU A 230 -17.38 1.63 -0.07
CA LEU A 230 -16.25 2.49 0.29
C LEU A 230 -16.69 3.85 0.87
N VAL A 231 -17.96 3.97 1.29
CA VAL A 231 -18.56 5.22 1.83
C VAL A 231 -17.73 5.81 2.97
N MET A 232 -17.15 4.98 3.84
CA MET A 232 -16.35 5.43 4.98
C MET A 232 -15.16 6.30 4.56
N TYR A 233 -14.52 5.99 3.44
CA TYR A 233 -13.40 6.78 2.92
C TYR A 233 -13.81 8.19 2.46
N GLY A 234 -15.09 8.42 2.17
CA GLY A 234 -15.62 9.74 1.91
C GLY A 234 -15.72 10.64 3.15
N HIS A 235 -15.74 10.05 4.36
CA HIS A 235 -15.91 10.73 5.64
C HIS A 235 -14.63 10.84 6.46
N LEU A 236 -13.67 9.95 6.28
CA LEU A 236 -12.40 10.01 6.98
C LEU A 236 -11.60 11.25 6.56
N PRO A 237 -11.18 12.14 7.49
CA PRO A 237 -10.63 13.46 7.15
C PRO A 237 -9.42 13.41 6.18
N SER A 238 -8.55 12.41 6.34
CA SER A 238 -7.38 12.24 5.49
C SER A 238 -7.74 11.95 4.03
N TYR A 239 -8.72 11.07 3.80
CA TYR A 239 -9.21 10.75 2.46
C TYR A 239 -10.10 11.83 1.88
N ARG A 240 -10.98 12.44 2.71
CA ARG A 240 -11.79 13.57 2.28
C ARG A 240 -10.92 14.69 1.72
N GLY A 241 -9.83 15.03 2.41
CA GLY A 241 -8.88 16.01 1.92
C GLY A 241 -8.21 15.65 0.57
N MET A 242 -8.05 14.37 0.26
CA MET A 242 -7.54 13.95 -1.06
C MET A 242 -8.62 14.05 -2.14
N LEU A 243 -9.84 13.61 -1.84
CA LEU A 243 -11.00 13.74 -2.75
C LEU A 243 -11.29 15.21 -3.07
N ASP A 244 -11.21 16.09 -2.08
CA ASP A 244 -11.39 17.54 -2.26
C ASP A 244 -10.33 18.14 -3.22
N ARG A 245 -9.08 17.71 -3.11
CA ARG A 245 -8.00 18.11 -4.04
C ARG A 245 -8.25 17.62 -5.46
N GLU A 246 -8.81 16.43 -5.62
CA GLU A 246 -9.25 15.91 -6.92
C GLU A 246 -10.43 16.72 -7.48
N GLY A 247 -11.26 17.34 -6.61
CA GLY A 247 -12.54 17.95 -6.96
C GLY A 247 -13.65 16.93 -7.10
N LEU A 248 -13.61 15.84 -6.32
CA LEU A 248 -14.52 14.71 -6.39
C LEU A 248 -15.49 14.69 -5.18
N ALA A 249 -16.74 14.33 -5.44
CA ALA A 249 -17.77 14.24 -4.40
C ALA A 249 -17.53 13.05 -3.46
N GLY A 250 -17.06 11.91 -4.00
CA GLY A 250 -16.87 10.71 -3.20
C GLY A 250 -15.95 9.66 -3.83
N PRO A 251 -15.78 8.53 -3.13
CA PRO A 251 -14.95 7.40 -3.57
C PRO A 251 -15.32 6.84 -4.95
N ALA A 252 -16.61 6.83 -5.28
CA ALA A 252 -17.11 6.30 -6.55
C ALA A 252 -16.58 7.07 -7.76
N ASP A 253 -16.34 8.38 -7.61
CA ASP A 253 -15.85 9.23 -8.70
C ASP A 253 -14.36 8.98 -9.00
N LEU A 254 -13.64 8.43 -8.03
CA LEU A 254 -12.21 8.13 -8.15
C LEU A 254 -11.96 6.77 -8.81
N ALA A 255 -12.91 5.84 -8.73
CA ALA A 255 -12.76 4.50 -9.27
C ALA A 255 -12.55 4.52 -10.79
N LEU A 256 -11.57 3.77 -11.28
CA LEU A 256 -11.33 3.57 -12.69
C LEU A 256 -12.24 2.46 -13.22
N VAL A 257 -13.41 2.85 -13.71
CA VAL A 257 -14.43 1.92 -14.21
C VAL A 257 -14.88 2.29 -15.62
N GLY A 258 -15.10 1.31 -16.47
CA GLY A 258 -15.52 1.50 -17.83
C GLY A 258 -14.94 0.47 -18.79
N ASP A 259 -14.92 0.83 -20.08
CA ASP A 259 -14.26 0.03 -21.10
C ASP A 259 -12.73 0.13 -21.03
N GLU A 260 -12.05 -0.67 -21.81
CA GLU A 260 -10.58 -0.74 -21.86
C GLU A 260 -9.95 0.62 -22.22
N LYS A 261 -10.60 1.42 -23.08
CA LYS A 261 -10.12 2.75 -23.47
C LYS A 261 -10.19 3.76 -22.31
N ALA A 262 -11.26 3.70 -21.54
CA ALA A 262 -11.41 4.55 -20.35
C ALA A 262 -10.34 4.22 -19.29
N LEU A 263 -10.04 2.92 -19.12
CA LEU A 263 -9.02 2.47 -18.20
C LEU A 263 -7.61 2.82 -18.70
N ASP A 264 -7.32 2.71 -19.99
CA ASP A 264 -6.04 3.13 -20.59
C ASP A 264 -5.76 4.61 -20.28
N ALA A 265 -6.77 5.48 -20.46
CA ALA A 265 -6.66 6.89 -20.11
C ALA A 265 -6.46 7.12 -18.60
N GLY A 266 -7.12 6.32 -17.75
CA GLY A 266 -6.97 6.36 -16.30
C GLY A 266 -5.56 5.97 -15.85
N LEU A 267 -5.04 4.86 -16.34
CA LEU A 267 -3.70 4.36 -16.03
C LEU A 267 -2.61 5.32 -16.54
N ALA A 268 -2.79 5.90 -17.73
CA ALA A 268 -1.87 6.90 -18.27
C ALA A 268 -1.81 8.13 -17.35
N ARG A 269 -2.97 8.67 -16.90
CA ARG A 269 -3.01 9.79 -15.95
C ARG A 269 -2.27 9.47 -14.65
N MET A 270 -2.46 8.25 -14.09
CA MET A 270 -1.74 7.84 -12.87
C MET A 270 -0.24 7.77 -13.07
N ARG A 271 0.21 7.20 -14.19
CA ARG A 271 1.64 7.14 -14.56
C ARG A 271 2.23 8.55 -14.69
N ASP A 272 1.58 9.41 -15.45
CA ASP A 272 2.06 10.76 -15.75
C ASP A 272 2.05 11.68 -14.51
N ALA A 273 1.23 11.35 -13.50
CA ALA A 273 1.22 11.97 -12.19
C ALA A 273 2.43 11.61 -11.30
N GLY A 274 3.24 10.62 -11.70
CA GLY A 274 4.41 10.18 -10.95
C GLY A 274 4.20 8.91 -10.13
N THR A 275 3.11 8.18 -10.33
CA THR A 275 2.91 6.86 -9.71
C THR A 275 3.96 5.88 -10.24
N THR A 276 4.72 5.28 -9.33
CA THR A 276 5.72 4.25 -9.67
C THR A 276 5.14 2.84 -9.69
N ASP A 277 4.19 2.60 -8.80
CA ASP A 277 3.51 1.32 -8.61
C ASP A 277 1.99 1.55 -8.53
N PHE A 278 1.26 1.05 -9.50
CA PHE A 278 -0.21 1.06 -9.47
C PHE A 278 -0.70 -0.23 -8.82
N ILE A 279 -1.50 -0.09 -7.77
CA ILE A 279 -2.09 -1.22 -7.04
C ILE A 279 -3.55 -1.35 -7.46
N ALA A 280 -3.83 -2.28 -8.35
CA ALA A 280 -5.17 -2.52 -8.86
C ALA A 280 -6.03 -3.22 -7.79
N ALA A 281 -6.99 -2.50 -7.20
CA ALA A 281 -8.02 -3.06 -6.35
C ALA A 281 -9.25 -3.39 -7.20
N ILE A 282 -9.31 -4.64 -7.68
CA ILE A 282 -10.35 -5.05 -8.62
C ILE A 282 -11.70 -5.11 -7.92
N LEU A 283 -12.68 -4.39 -8.47
CA LEU A 283 -14.03 -4.33 -7.93
C LEU A 283 -14.83 -5.59 -8.28
N PRO A 284 -15.48 -6.24 -7.31
CA PRO A 284 -16.31 -7.42 -7.55
C PRO A 284 -17.73 -7.02 -8.00
N VAL A 285 -17.82 -6.33 -9.15
CA VAL A 285 -19.09 -5.78 -9.66
C VAL A 285 -19.96 -6.83 -10.30
N ASP A 286 -19.37 -7.86 -10.89
CA ASP A 286 -20.02 -9.04 -11.43
C ASP A 286 -19.09 -10.26 -11.39
N ARG A 287 -19.57 -11.44 -11.83
CA ARG A 287 -18.79 -12.68 -11.79
C ARG A 287 -17.60 -12.70 -12.75
N GLU A 288 -17.64 -11.92 -13.81
CA GLU A 288 -16.64 -11.90 -14.88
C GLU A 288 -15.64 -10.76 -14.70
N ALA A 289 -15.98 -9.72 -13.92
CA ALA A 289 -15.20 -8.50 -13.80
C ALA A 289 -13.77 -8.74 -13.29
N ASP A 290 -13.54 -9.67 -12.35
CA ASP A 290 -12.19 -10.00 -11.88
C ASP A 290 -11.34 -10.57 -13.02
N GLY A 291 -11.84 -11.59 -13.72
CA GLY A 291 -11.14 -12.21 -14.85
C GLY A 291 -10.91 -11.23 -16.00
N ARG A 292 -11.95 -10.50 -16.42
CA ARG A 292 -11.88 -9.51 -17.51
C ARG A 292 -10.90 -8.38 -17.18
N THR A 293 -10.91 -7.89 -15.95
CA THR A 293 -9.98 -6.83 -15.51
C THR A 293 -8.55 -7.34 -15.44
N LEU A 294 -8.31 -8.57 -14.94
CA LEU A 294 -6.99 -9.20 -14.96
C LEU A 294 -6.47 -9.40 -16.38
N ASP A 295 -7.30 -9.90 -17.29
CA ASP A 295 -6.93 -10.12 -18.70
C ASP A 295 -6.57 -8.79 -19.38
N TYR A 296 -7.37 -7.75 -19.13
CA TYR A 296 -7.09 -6.40 -19.59
C TYR A 296 -5.73 -5.91 -19.07
N LEU A 297 -5.53 -5.91 -17.74
CA LEU A 297 -4.28 -5.42 -17.14
C LEU A 297 -3.06 -6.22 -17.64
N GLN A 298 -3.20 -7.54 -17.77
CA GLN A 298 -2.16 -8.41 -18.34
C GLN A 298 -1.80 -8.01 -19.77
N SER A 299 -2.77 -7.65 -20.60
CA SER A 299 -2.53 -7.21 -21.97
C SER A 299 -1.76 -5.88 -22.07
N ARG A 300 -1.72 -5.10 -21.00
CA ARG A 300 -1.09 -3.76 -20.93
C ARG A 300 0.30 -3.76 -20.34
N ILE A 301 0.78 -4.85 -19.76
CA ILE A 301 2.09 -4.92 -19.10
C ILE A 301 3.15 -5.55 -20.01
N GLY A 302 4.42 -5.15 -19.80
CA GLY A 302 5.61 -5.78 -20.36
C GLY A 302 6.07 -6.99 -19.56
N ALA A 303 7.19 -7.58 -19.96
CA ALA A 303 7.76 -8.75 -19.31
C ALA A 303 8.20 -8.52 -17.84
N ASP A 304 8.46 -7.27 -17.48
CA ASP A 304 8.83 -6.82 -16.13
C ASP A 304 7.62 -6.42 -15.26
N GLY A 305 6.40 -6.60 -15.78
CA GLY A 305 5.16 -6.20 -15.10
C GLY A 305 4.89 -4.69 -15.11
N SER A 306 5.65 -3.90 -15.87
CA SER A 306 5.43 -2.46 -16.03
C SER A 306 4.44 -2.17 -17.16
N LEU A 307 3.64 -1.11 -17.00
CA LEU A 307 2.75 -0.59 -18.03
C LEU A 307 3.59 -0.20 -19.28
N ARG A 308 3.16 -0.71 -20.43
CA ARG A 308 3.76 -0.41 -21.74
C ARG A 308 3.55 1.02 -22.18
#